data_b39e926155d6b4493dbbdefd64aeab8f
#
_entry.id   b39e926155d6b4493dbbdefd64aeab8f
#
_cell.length_a   1.000
_cell.length_b   1.000
_cell.length_c   1.000
_cell.angle_alpha   90.00
_cell.angle_beta   90.00
_cell.angle_gamma   90.00
#
_symmetry.space_group_name_H-M   'P 1'
#
loop_
_entity.id
_entity.type
_entity.pdbx_description
1 polymer ?
#
loop_
_entity_poly.entity_id
_entity_poly.type
_entity_poly.pdbx_seq_one_letter_code
_entity_poly.pdbx_strand_id
1 'polypeptide(L)'
;PTPGHPEVDFARGVENTSGPLGQGHTMAVGAAIAERFLCARFGEWMAHKTFAYISDGGIQEEISQSAGRIAGFLGLNNLVMFYDSNDIQLSTETDAVSCENTAMKYEAWGWKVITIDGNNADQIRASLTAAIAEKEKPTLIIGKTIMGKGALAPDGSSFERKCATHGMPLGESGASFEKSIENLGGNPADPFVIFPEVAALYQEAAKAKIAESSKRKQAQLEWEKSNPELAAKLQLFFSGNLPELDFSSVVQKEGIASRAASAAVLGYLAQHVENMIVSSADLSNSDKTDGFLKYTKAFAKGDFSGAFLQAGVSELTMAAICNGIALHGGVWAACATFFVFSDYMKPAIRLSALMGLPVKYIWTHDAFRVGEDGPTHQPIEQEAQIRLLENLKNHHGQMSLLALRPADACETSVAWKMAMENKHTPTALILSRQNIKDLPAKSDSRYRDALQAEKGAYIVQDCKGTPDVVLVASGSEVSTLVEGAALLASEKRLNIRVVSAISEGLFRQQPAEYQQQVIPAHVPVFGLTAGLPITLAGLVGAHGKVWGLDHFGYSAPAKVLDEKFGFTPENVYKQVVAFLGETK
;
A
#
# COMPACT_ATOMS: atom_id res chain seq x y z
N PRO A 1 10.85 -26.29 5.34
CA PRO A 1 11.97 -25.34 5.43
C PRO A 1 11.51 -24.03 6.06
N THR A 2 12.36 -23.44 6.89
CA THR A 2 12.12 -22.13 7.50
C THR A 2 12.54 -21.06 6.46
N PRO A 3 11.71 -20.04 6.17
CA PRO A 3 12.11 -18.95 5.28
C PRO A 3 13.24 -18.12 5.91
N GLY A 4 14.07 -17.47 5.07
CA GLY A 4 15.19 -16.65 5.51
C GLY A 4 14.76 -15.36 6.24
N HIS A 5 13.56 -14.87 5.97
CA HIS A 5 12.91 -13.75 6.64
C HIS A 5 11.46 -14.13 6.96
N PRO A 6 10.80 -13.48 7.94
CA PRO A 6 9.39 -13.74 8.22
C PRO A 6 8.52 -13.53 6.98
N GLU A 7 7.68 -14.51 6.68
CA GLU A 7 6.64 -14.46 5.64
C GLU A 7 5.29 -14.73 6.29
N VAL A 8 4.29 -13.93 5.98
CA VAL A 8 2.96 -14.03 6.59
C VAL A 8 2.39 -15.44 6.43
N ASP A 9 2.07 -16.08 7.55
CA ASP A 9 1.45 -17.40 7.63
C ASP A 9 0.68 -17.52 8.95
N PHE A 10 -0.56 -17.08 8.92
CA PHE A 10 -1.40 -17.07 10.12
C PHE A 10 -1.60 -18.45 10.73
N ALA A 11 -1.56 -19.52 9.92
CA ALA A 11 -1.68 -20.89 10.42
C ALA A 11 -0.47 -21.29 11.28
N ARG A 12 0.70 -20.70 11.05
CA ARG A 12 1.93 -20.90 11.84
C ARG A 12 2.21 -19.77 12.83
N GLY A 13 1.33 -18.77 12.92
CA GLY A 13 1.48 -17.65 13.84
C GLY A 13 2.46 -16.57 13.36
N VAL A 14 2.74 -16.49 12.07
CA VAL A 14 3.54 -15.41 11.46
C VAL A 14 2.60 -14.33 10.96
N GLU A 15 2.62 -13.18 11.60
CA GLU A 15 1.61 -12.13 11.46
C GLU A 15 1.91 -11.13 10.32
N ASN A 16 3.15 -11.04 9.83
CA ASN A 16 3.50 -10.20 8.69
C ASN A 16 4.66 -10.75 7.87
N THR A 17 4.84 -10.20 6.66
CA THR A 17 6.04 -10.38 5.86
C THR A 17 6.99 -9.23 6.14
N SER A 18 8.19 -9.56 6.57
CA SER A 18 9.26 -8.62 6.91
C SER A 18 10.56 -9.10 6.27
N GLY A 19 11.50 -8.24 6.05
CA GLY A 19 12.75 -8.51 5.34
C GLY A 19 13.37 -7.18 4.94
N PRO A 20 12.64 -6.34 4.19
CA PRO A 20 13.02 -4.93 4.06
C PRO A 20 12.98 -4.26 5.44
N LEU A 21 14.17 -3.84 5.92
CA LEU A 21 14.31 -3.25 7.25
C LEU A 21 13.36 -2.03 7.42
N GLY A 22 12.93 -1.80 8.64
CA GLY A 22 12.02 -0.69 8.97
C GLY A 22 10.54 -0.96 8.77
N GLN A 23 10.15 -1.80 7.80
CA GLN A 23 8.73 -1.96 7.48
C GLN A 23 7.95 -2.81 8.49
N GLY A 24 8.57 -3.85 9.08
CA GLY A 24 7.89 -4.75 10.01
C GLY A 24 7.33 -4.02 11.25
N HIS A 25 8.17 -3.24 11.93
CA HIS A 25 7.70 -2.48 13.10
C HIS A 25 6.82 -1.28 12.72
N THR A 26 6.96 -0.74 11.50
CA THR A 26 6.02 0.28 10.99
C THR A 26 4.63 -0.32 10.75
N MET A 27 4.54 -1.56 10.26
CA MET A 27 3.27 -2.29 10.21
C MET A 27 2.70 -2.56 11.61
N ALA A 28 3.54 -2.80 12.61
CA ALA A 28 3.09 -2.91 14.00
C ALA A 28 2.48 -1.59 14.53
N VAL A 29 3.00 -0.42 14.12
CA VAL A 29 2.34 0.87 14.40
C VAL A 29 0.94 0.90 13.77
N GLY A 30 0.79 0.43 12.54
CA GLY A 30 -0.51 0.32 11.87
C GLY A 30 -1.49 -0.59 12.60
N ALA A 31 -1.03 -1.76 13.05
CA ALA A 31 -1.84 -2.68 13.85
C ALA A 31 -2.28 -2.04 15.19
N ALA A 32 -1.38 -1.31 15.85
CA ALA A 32 -1.70 -0.61 17.09
C ALA A 32 -2.74 0.52 16.87
N ILE A 33 -2.69 1.22 15.74
CA ILE A 33 -3.71 2.21 15.37
C ILE A 33 -5.07 1.53 15.14
N ALA A 34 -5.09 0.42 14.39
CA ALA A 34 -6.32 -0.33 14.11
C ALA A 34 -6.99 -0.83 15.39
N GLU A 35 -6.20 -1.36 16.33
CA GLU A 35 -6.71 -1.81 17.63
C GLU A 35 -7.33 -0.63 18.40
N ARG A 36 -6.65 0.52 18.53
CA ARG A 36 -7.21 1.71 19.20
C ARG A 36 -8.47 2.24 18.50
N PHE A 37 -8.51 2.23 17.18
CA PHE A 37 -9.69 2.58 16.38
C PHE A 37 -10.88 1.67 16.68
N LEU A 38 -10.66 0.37 16.80
CA LEU A 38 -11.72 -0.59 17.13
C LEU A 38 -12.16 -0.48 18.59
N CYS A 39 -11.22 -0.30 19.53
CA CYS A 39 -11.55 -0.08 20.93
C CYS A 39 -12.39 1.18 21.16
N ALA A 40 -12.13 2.26 20.42
CA ALA A 40 -12.93 3.47 20.47
C ALA A 40 -14.40 3.27 20.04
N ARG A 41 -14.69 2.21 19.28
CA ARG A 41 -16.04 1.86 18.77
C ARG A 41 -16.72 0.76 19.56
N PHE A 42 -15.96 -0.21 20.01
CA PHE A 42 -16.52 -1.43 20.62
C PHE A 42 -16.15 -1.63 22.11
N GLY A 43 -15.24 -0.80 22.63
CA GLY A 43 -14.85 -0.81 24.03
C GLY A 43 -13.53 -1.52 24.32
N GLU A 44 -13.00 -1.23 25.50
CA GLU A 44 -11.68 -1.70 25.94
C GLU A 44 -11.62 -3.21 26.26
N TRP A 45 -12.73 -3.93 26.21
CA TRP A 45 -12.75 -5.39 26.40
C TRP A 45 -11.94 -6.12 25.32
N MET A 46 -11.81 -5.55 24.13
CA MET A 46 -11.04 -6.11 23.02
C MET A 46 -9.58 -5.61 22.96
N ALA A 47 -9.20 -4.74 23.89
CA ALA A 47 -7.87 -4.15 23.90
C ALA A 47 -6.77 -5.22 24.02
N HIS A 48 -5.70 -5.04 23.25
CA HIS A 48 -4.51 -5.89 23.29
C HIS A 48 -3.24 -5.09 23.00
N LYS A 49 -2.09 -5.64 23.34
CA LYS A 49 -0.80 -5.06 23.05
C LYS A 49 -0.26 -5.57 21.71
N THR A 50 0.39 -4.70 20.98
CA THR A 50 1.21 -5.03 19.81
C THR A 50 2.66 -5.03 20.22
N PHE A 51 3.38 -6.12 19.96
CA PHE A 51 4.81 -6.23 20.23
C PHE A 51 5.59 -6.26 18.91
N ALA A 52 6.71 -5.56 18.86
CA ALA A 52 7.59 -5.54 17.70
C ALA A 52 9.06 -5.64 18.14
N TYR A 53 9.88 -6.27 17.30
CA TYR A 53 11.34 -6.27 17.44
C TYR A 53 11.94 -5.37 16.37
N ILE A 54 13.03 -4.71 16.74
CA ILE A 54 13.81 -3.89 15.84
C ILE A 54 15.31 -4.10 16.11
N SER A 55 16.11 -4.14 15.06
CA SER A 55 17.56 -4.32 15.10
C SER A 55 18.30 -3.00 14.94
N ASP A 56 19.63 -3.04 15.07
CA ASP A 56 20.52 -1.90 14.83
C ASP A 56 20.35 -1.31 13.41
N GLY A 57 20.28 -2.15 12.39
CA GLY A 57 19.98 -1.69 11.03
C GLY A 57 18.55 -1.18 10.88
N GLY A 58 17.59 -1.83 11.52
CA GLY A 58 16.19 -1.41 11.48
C GLY A 58 15.93 -0.03 12.09
N ILE A 59 16.64 0.32 13.19
CA ILE A 59 16.46 1.62 13.87
C ILE A 59 17.05 2.78 13.06
N GLN A 60 17.97 2.51 12.13
CA GLN A 60 18.61 3.52 11.27
C GLN A 60 17.76 3.91 10.08
N GLU A 61 16.86 3.02 9.63
CA GLU A 61 16.00 3.28 8.46
C GLU A 61 15.18 4.58 8.63
N GLU A 62 15.06 5.37 7.55
CA GLU A 62 14.28 6.61 7.55
C GLU A 62 12.80 6.37 7.89
N ILE A 63 12.25 5.27 7.45
CA ILE A 63 10.87 4.87 7.79
C ILE A 63 10.68 4.72 9.31
N SER A 64 11.71 4.28 10.04
CA SER A 64 11.68 4.10 11.49
C SER A 64 11.57 5.42 12.23
N GLN A 65 12.16 6.50 11.69
CA GLN A 65 12.08 7.84 12.26
C GLN A 65 10.63 8.35 12.24
N SER A 66 9.96 8.24 11.10
CA SER A 66 8.57 8.67 10.97
C SER A 66 7.60 7.76 11.72
N ALA A 67 7.84 6.45 11.75
CA ALA A 67 7.05 5.49 12.54
C ALA A 67 7.13 5.82 14.05
N GLY A 68 8.34 6.06 14.56
CA GLY A 68 8.55 6.44 15.96
C GLY A 68 7.86 7.75 16.31
N ARG A 69 8.00 8.78 15.46
CA ARG A 69 7.35 10.08 15.62
C ARG A 69 5.82 9.96 15.64
N ILE A 70 5.20 9.23 14.71
CA ILE A 70 3.75 9.06 14.62
C ILE A 70 3.22 8.31 15.85
N ALA A 71 3.86 7.22 16.24
CA ALA A 71 3.44 6.42 17.39
C ALA A 71 3.51 7.22 18.71
N GLY A 72 4.59 7.99 18.91
CA GLY A 72 4.72 8.86 20.07
C GLY A 72 3.71 10.02 20.08
N PHE A 73 3.51 10.67 18.92
CA PHE A 73 2.51 11.74 18.77
C PHE A 73 1.08 11.25 19.10
N LEU A 74 0.70 10.07 18.62
CA LEU A 74 -0.62 9.48 18.87
C LEU A 74 -0.75 8.90 20.29
N GLY A 75 0.36 8.71 21.02
CA GLY A 75 0.36 8.09 22.35
C GLY A 75 -0.11 6.63 22.31
N LEU A 76 0.44 5.83 21.38
CA LEU A 76 0.06 4.41 21.19
C LEU A 76 0.53 3.55 22.37
N ASN A 77 -0.14 3.65 23.50
CA ASN A 77 0.19 2.92 24.72
C ASN A 77 0.09 1.39 24.58
N ASN A 78 -0.56 0.92 23.54
CA ASN A 78 -0.68 -0.50 23.18
C ASN A 78 0.51 -1.02 22.36
N LEU A 79 1.46 -0.17 21.95
CA LEU A 79 2.66 -0.56 21.22
C LEU A 79 3.87 -0.71 22.14
N VAL A 80 4.51 -1.87 22.09
CA VAL A 80 5.77 -2.17 22.79
C VAL A 80 6.79 -2.62 21.76
N MET A 81 7.91 -1.89 21.65
CA MET A 81 9.03 -2.26 20.80
C MET A 81 10.21 -2.70 21.63
N PHE A 82 10.85 -3.80 21.24
CA PHE A 82 12.12 -4.24 21.77
C PHE A 82 13.22 -3.98 20.74
N TYR A 83 14.15 -3.12 21.06
CA TYR A 83 15.33 -2.85 20.26
C TYR A 83 16.47 -3.75 20.74
N ASP A 84 16.87 -4.71 19.89
CA ASP A 84 18.04 -5.54 20.06
C ASP A 84 19.28 -4.72 19.67
N SER A 85 19.86 -4.05 20.66
CA SER A 85 21.01 -3.17 20.52
C SER A 85 22.29 -3.93 20.80
N ASN A 86 22.86 -4.56 19.79
CA ASN A 86 24.06 -5.39 19.91
C ASN A 86 25.31 -4.75 19.29
N ASP A 87 25.17 -3.57 18.70
CA ASP A 87 26.19 -2.74 18.10
C ASP A 87 26.84 -3.33 16.83
N ILE A 88 26.31 -4.44 16.29
CA ILE A 88 26.84 -5.15 15.12
C ILE A 88 25.86 -5.11 13.96
N GLN A 89 26.35 -4.77 12.79
CA GLN A 89 25.63 -4.80 11.52
C GLN A 89 26.24 -5.85 10.57
N LEU A 90 25.68 -5.96 9.36
CA LEU A 90 26.15 -6.93 8.38
C LEU A 90 27.63 -6.76 7.99
N SER A 91 28.08 -5.53 7.85
CA SER A 91 29.45 -5.22 7.38
C SER A 91 30.27 -4.38 8.32
N THR A 92 29.68 -3.76 9.35
CA THR A 92 30.38 -2.82 10.24
C THR A 92 29.73 -2.74 11.62
N GLU A 93 30.40 -2.07 12.55
CA GLU A 93 29.81 -1.72 13.83
C GLU A 93 28.99 -0.43 13.74
N THR A 94 28.03 -0.24 14.64
CA THR A 94 27.11 0.91 14.59
C THR A 94 27.80 2.25 14.75
N ASP A 95 28.89 2.33 15.52
CA ASP A 95 29.65 3.56 15.75
C ASP A 95 30.39 4.06 14.49
N ALA A 96 30.59 3.18 13.49
CA ALA A 96 31.15 3.57 12.21
C ALA A 96 30.15 4.36 11.33
N VAL A 97 28.87 4.34 11.65
CA VAL A 97 27.81 4.95 10.83
C VAL A 97 26.91 5.93 11.58
N SER A 98 26.81 5.84 12.92
CA SER A 98 25.91 6.70 13.71
C SER A 98 26.50 6.98 15.10
N CYS A 99 26.31 8.22 15.57
CA CYS A 99 26.57 8.63 16.95
C CYS A 99 25.28 9.00 17.69
N GLU A 100 24.11 8.57 17.19
CA GLU A 100 22.80 8.93 17.75
C GLU A 100 22.59 8.36 19.16
N ASN A 101 21.97 9.15 20.02
CA ASN A 101 21.40 8.65 21.26
C ASN A 101 19.92 8.25 21.01
N THR A 102 19.71 6.98 20.73
CA THR A 102 18.37 6.43 20.43
C THR A 102 17.39 6.64 21.58
N ALA A 103 17.83 6.52 22.84
CA ALA A 103 16.96 6.75 24.00
C ALA A 103 16.41 8.17 24.00
N MET A 104 17.30 9.18 23.92
CA MET A 104 16.90 10.60 23.90
C MET A 104 16.02 10.92 22.69
N LYS A 105 16.29 10.32 21.53
CA LYS A 105 15.51 10.51 20.31
C LYS A 105 14.05 10.04 20.49
N TYR A 106 13.85 8.84 20.99
CA TYR A 106 12.51 8.29 21.24
C TYR A 106 11.78 9.00 22.39
N GLU A 107 12.50 9.39 23.45
CA GLU A 107 11.94 10.23 24.53
C GLU A 107 11.43 11.57 23.99
N ALA A 108 12.20 12.22 23.10
CA ALA A 108 11.78 13.47 22.44
C ALA A 108 10.53 13.30 21.57
N TRP A 109 10.29 12.12 21.01
CA TRP A 109 9.05 11.79 20.29
C TRP A 109 7.88 11.42 21.22
N GLY A 110 8.09 11.38 22.54
CA GLY A 110 7.03 11.09 23.52
C GLY A 110 6.90 9.63 23.90
N TRP A 111 7.89 8.80 23.64
CA TRP A 111 7.94 7.42 24.10
C TRP A 111 8.40 7.30 25.56
N LYS A 112 7.98 6.23 26.22
CA LYS A 112 8.65 5.71 27.41
C LYS A 112 9.81 4.83 26.98
N VAL A 113 11.01 5.10 27.47
CA VAL A 113 12.22 4.33 27.14
C VAL A 113 12.74 3.61 28.38
N ILE A 114 13.09 2.34 28.22
CA ILE A 114 13.65 1.48 29.30
C ILE A 114 14.90 0.81 28.73
N THR A 115 16.09 1.13 29.27
CA THR A 115 17.34 0.47 28.87
C THR A 115 17.69 -0.64 29.86
N ILE A 116 18.02 -1.82 29.35
CA ILE A 116 18.30 -3.03 30.14
C ILE A 116 19.52 -3.79 29.60
N ASP A 117 20.07 -4.68 30.41
CA ASP A 117 20.85 -5.80 29.90
C ASP A 117 19.88 -6.81 29.21
N GLY A 118 19.94 -6.81 27.88
CA GLY A 118 19.07 -7.64 27.02
C GLY A 118 19.40 -9.13 27.05
N ASN A 119 20.43 -9.55 27.77
CA ASN A 119 20.75 -10.95 28.07
C ASN A 119 20.32 -11.37 29.50
N ASN A 120 19.74 -10.45 30.29
CA ASN A 120 19.24 -10.73 31.62
C ASN A 120 17.73 -10.98 31.61
N ALA A 121 17.31 -12.23 31.85
CA ALA A 121 15.92 -12.64 31.81
C ALA A 121 15.02 -11.90 32.82
N ASP A 122 15.54 -11.54 33.99
CA ASP A 122 14.74 -10.85 35.01
C ASP A 122 14.53 -9.37 34.62
N GLN A 123 15.53 -8.71 34.04
CA GLN A 123 15.38 -7.37 33.51
C GLN A 123 14.42 -7.34 32.31
N ILE A 124 14.46 -8.33 31.43
CA ILE A 124 13.50 -8.48 30.32
C ILE A 124 12.08 -8.61 30.87
N ARG A 125 11.82 -9.50 31.84
CA ARG A 125 10.50 -9.66 32.45
C ARG A 125 10.00 -8.38 33.13
N ALA A 126 10.87 -7.73 33.89
CA ALA A 126 10.53 -6.49 34.59
C ALA A 126 10.17 -5.37 33.59
N SER A 127 10.96 -5.20 32.51
CA SER A 127 10.70 -4.19 31.49
C SER A 127 9.42 -4.45 30.68
N LEU A 128 9.15 -5.70 30.32
CA LEU A 128 7.89 -6.09 29.66
C LEU A 128 6.68 -5.86 30.58
N THR A 129 6.78 -6.18 31.87
CA THR A 129 5.73 -5.90 32.85
C THR A 129 5.46 -4.40 32.95
N ALA A 130 6.51 -3.58 33.01
CA ALA A 130 6.38 -2.12 33.05
C ALA A 130 5.80 -1.55 31.75
N ALA A 131 6.13 -2.12 30.60
CA ALA A 131 5.60 -1.74 29.30
C ALA A 131 4.09 -2.12 29.15
N ILE A 132 3.70 -3.30 29.62
CA ILE A 132 2.29 -3.73 29.62
C ILE A 132 1.44 -2.83 30.53
N ALA A 133 1.99 -2.38 31.64
CA ALA A 133 1.31 -1.49 32.60
C ALA A 133 1.22 -0.04 32.13
N GLU A 134 1.99 0.37 31.11
CA GLU A 134 1.96 1.74 30.56
C GLU A 134 0.61 2.07 29.93
N LYS A 135 0.09 3.28 30.22
CA LYS A 135 -1.28 3.70 29.85
C LYS A 135 -1.34 4.91 28.89
N GLU A 136 -0.23 5.61 28.70
CA GLU A 136 -0.23 6.88 27.97
C GLU A 136 0.67 6.92 26.75
N LYS A 137 1.77 6.13 26.77
CA LYS A 137 2.86 6.24 25.81
C LYS A 137 3.20 4.89 25.19
N PRO A 138 3.66 4.83 23.93
CA PRO A 138 4.35 3.66 23.43
C PRO A 138 5.63 3.43 24.24
N THR A 139 6.06 2.18 24.38
CA THR A 139 7.28 1.82 25.12
C THR A 139 8.34 1.26 24.20
N LEU A 140 9.55 1.82 24.26
CA LEU A 140 10.77 1.25 23.68
C LEU A 140 11.61 0.62 24.79
N ILE A 141 11.88 -0.67 24.67
CA ILE A 141 12.84 -1.39 25.51
C ILE A 141 14.14 -1.51 24.71
N ILE A 142 15.21 -0.86 25.18
CA ILE A 142 16.55 -0.97 24.58
C ILE A 142 17.28 -2.08 25.33
N GLY A 143 17.34 -3.27 24.73
CA GLY A 143 18.10 -4.40 25.27
C GLY A 143 19.52 -4.38 24.73
N LYS A 144 20.49 -4.09 25.58
CA LYS A 144 21.89 -4.26 25.23
C LYS A 144 22.23 -5.74 25.21
N THR A 145 22.49 -6.26 24.01
CA THR A 145 22.74 -7.70 23.78
C THR A 145 24.14 -7.95 23.22
N ILE A 146 24.48 -9.20 23.02
CA ILE A 146 25.76 -9.62 22.47
C ILE A 146 25.50 -10.39 21.18
N MET A 147 25.93 -9.86 20.04
CA MET A 147 25.86 -10.55 18.77
C MET A 147 26.66 -11.85 18.82
N GLY A 148 26.04 -12.96 18.41
CA GLY A 148 26.66 -14.28 18.43
C GLY A 148 27.04 -14.77 19.82
N LYS A 149 26.25 -14.44 20.86
CA LYS A 149 26.51 -14.83 22.25
C LYS A 149 26.76 -16.33 22.39
N GLY A 150 27.88 -16.68 23.01
CA GLY A 150 28.32 -18.05 23.22
C GLY A 150 29.02 -18.70 22.03
N ALA A 151 29.18 -17.99 20.91
CA ALA A 151 29.96 -18.50 19.77
C ALA A 151 31.46 -18.59 20.10
N LEU A 152 32.07 -19.72 19.74
CA LEU A 152 33.51 -19.97 19.93
C LEU A 152 34.21 -20.24 18.58
N ALA A 153 35.43 -19.81 18.46
CA ALA A 153 36.35 -20.16 17.38
C ALA A 153 36.83 -21.63 17.50
N PRO A 154 37.40 -22.22 16.45
CA PRO A 154 37.98 -23.58 16.50
C PRO A 154 39.04 -23.80 17.58
N ASP A 155 39.78 -22.75 17.97
CA ASP A 155 40.74 -22.79 19.05
C ASP A 155 40.12 -22.63 20.47
N GLY A 156 38.81 -22.38 20.54
CA GLY A 156 38.06 -22.18 21.79
C GLY A 156 38.02 -20.72 22.27
N SER A 157 38.63 -19.78 21.55
CA SER A 157 38.49 -18.36 21.87
C SER A 157 37.08 -17.83 21.52
N SER A 158 36.67 -16.70 22.13
CA SER A 158 35.38 -16.06 21.84
C SER A 158 35.27 -15.60 20.39
N PHE A 159 34.13 -15.94 19.77
CA PHE A 159 33.77 -15.48 18.41
C PHE A 159 32.58 -14.51 18.44
N GLU A 160 32.24 -13.96 19.60
CA GLU A 160 31.18 -12.97 19.79
C GLU A 160 31.54 -11.61 19.18
N ARG A 161 30.53 -10.75 18.99
CA ARG A 161 30.65 -9.34 18.52
C ARG A 161 31.41 -9.18 17.20
N LYS A 162 31.23 -10.12 16.27
CA LYS A 162 31.81 -10.05 14.94
C LYS A 162 30.75 -9.91 13.86
N CYS A 163 30.98 -9.00 12.90
CA CYS A 163 30.10 -8.86 11.72
C CYS A 163 29.94 -10.20 10.98
N ALA A 164 30.97 -11.05 10.96
CA ALA A 164 30.94 -12.37 10.37
C ALA A 164 29.87 -13.33 10.97
N THR A 165 29.36 -13.04 12.19
CA THR A 165 28.26 -13.82 12.79
C THR A 165 26.88 -13.34 12.39
N HIS A 166 26.79 -12.20 11.70
CA HIS A 166 25.54 -11.61 11.28
C HIS A 166 25.07 -12.24 9.95
N GLY A 167 23.95 -12.96 9.99
CA GLY A 167 23.34 -13.52 8.79
C GLY A 167 24.07 -14.69 8.13
N MET A 168 25.12 -15.22 8.77
CA MET A 168 25.88 -16.36 8.27
C MET A 168 25.75 -17.56 9.22
N PRO A 169 25.68 -18.81 8.69
CA PRO A 169 25.82 -20.00 9.53
C PRO A 169 27.17 -19.97 10.29
N LEU A 170 27.18 -20.34 11.57
CA LEU A 170 28.38 -20.25 12.41
C LEU A 170 29.61 -20.93 11.80
N GLY A 171 29.47 -22.12 11.23
CA GLY A 171 30.58 -22.84 10.59
C GLY A 171 31.14 -22.11 9.38
N GLU A 172 30.29 -21.47 8.57
CA GLU A 172 30.71 -20.69 7.38
C GLU A 172 31.33 -19.35 7.77
N SER A 173 30.95 -18.80 8.92
CA SER A 173 31.52 -17.56 9.45
C SER A 173 32.93 -17.71 10.04
N GLY A 174 33.38 -18.97 10.24
CA GLY A 174 34.68 -19.30 10.87
C GLY A 174 34.58 -19.63 12.36
N ALA A 175 33.40 -19.70 12.94
CA ALA A 175 33.17 -20.24 14.30
C ALA A 175 33.11 -21.78 14.26
N SER A 176 33.34 -22.43 15.41
CA SER A 176 33.08 -23.86 15.59
C SER A 176 31.64 -24.07 16.04
N PHE A 177 30.85 -24.77 15.22
CA PHE A 177 29.49 -25.13 15.57
C PHE A 177 29.43 -26.02 16.82
N GLU A 178 30.26 -27.07 16.86
CA GLU A 178 30.30 -28.04 17.96
C GLU A 178 30.66 -27.37 19.27
N LYS A 179 31.77 -26.61 19.32
CA LYS A 179 32.20 -25.90 20.52
C LYS A 179 31.20 -24.85 20.99
N SER A 180 30.52 -24.19 20.04
CA SER A 180 29.48 -23.20 20.39
C SER A 180 28.25 -23.86 21.01
N ILE A 181 27.81 -24.99 20.48
CA ILE A 181 26.71 -25.77 21.06
C ILE A 181 27.07 -26.28 22.45
N GLU A 182 28.29 -26.84 22.63
CA GLU A 182 28.77 -27.29 23.95
C GLU A 182 28.85 -26.14 24.95
N ASN A 183 29.37 -25.00 24.55
CA ASN A 183 29.47 -23.80 25.38
C ASN A 183 28.10 -23.27 25.84
N LEU A 184 27.06 -23.48 25.03
CA LEU A 184 25.66 -23.15 25.35
C LEU A 184 24.93 -24.26 26.12
N GLY A 185 25.61 -25.34 26.49
CA GLY A 185 25.06 -26.47 27.26
C GLY A 185 24.28 -27.49 26.43
N GLY A 186 24.38 -27.43 25.11
CA GLY A 186 23.76 -28.36 24.18
C GLY A 186 24.65 -29.55 23.84
N ASN A 187 24.11 -30.48 23.06
CA ASN A 187 24.83 -31.63 22.51
C ASN A 187 24.96 -31.48 21.01
N PRO A 188 26.18 -31.31 20.45
CA PRO A 188 26.35 -31.16 19.01
C PRO A 188 25.92 -32.37 18.17
N ALA A 189 25.86 -33.58 18.75
CA ALA A 189 25.33 -34.77 18.10
C ALA A 189 23.79 -34.78 17.99
N ASP A 190 23.11 -33.98 18.84
CA ASP A 190 21.65 -33.79 18.79
C ASP A 190 21.31 -32.34 19.16
N PRO A 191 21.61 -31.36 18.28
CA PRO A 191 21.51 -29.94 18.61
C PRO A 191 20.07 -29.42 18.68
N PHE A 192 19.08 -30.21 18.25
CA PHE A 192 17.66 -29.82 18.22
C PHE A 192 16.85 -30.44 19.38
N VAL A 193 17.51 -31.08 20.37
CA VAL A 193 16.81 -31.62 21.53
C VAL A 193 16.14 -30.47 22.32
N ILE A 194 14.88 -30.68 22.68
CA ILE A 194 14.15 -29.77 23.57
C ILE A 194 14.37 -30.29 24.99
N PHE A 195 15.00 -29.47 25.86
CA PHE A 195 15.21 -29.83 27.24
C PHE A 195 13.86 -30.03 27.97
N PRO A 196 13.72 -31.06 28.82
CA PRO A 196 12.46 -31.37 29.49
C PRO A 196 11.90 -30.21 30.31
N GLU A 197 12.75 -29.46 31.01
CA GLU A 197 12.34 -28.27 31.77
C GLU A 197 11.82 -27.14 30.89
N VAL A 198 12.37 -26.98 29.70
CA VAL A 198 11.86 -26.00 28.69
C VAL A 198 10.51 -26.44 28.16
N ALA A 199 10.35 -27.73 27.84
CA ALA A 199 9.07 -28.30 27.43
C ALA A 199 8.00 -28.11 28.51
N ALA A 200 8.33 -28.36 29.78
CA ALA A 200 7.42 -28.17 30.92
C ALA A 200 7.01 -26.69 31.09
N LEU A 201 7.97 -25.75 30.97
CA LEU A 201 7.72 -24.31 31.02
C LEU A 201 6.75 -23.85 29.92
N TYR A 202 6.97 -24.29 28.68
CA TYR A 202 6.08 -23.95 27.55
C TYR A 202 4.69 -24.57 27.72
N GLN A 203 4.58 -25.78 28.24
CA GLN A 203 3.28 -26.42 28.54
C GLN A 203 2.49 -25.64 29.61
N GLU A 204 3.15 -25.17 30.65
CA GLU A 204 2.53 -24.35 31.69
C GLU A 204 2.09 -22.98 31.11
N ALA A 205 2.96 -22.31 30.37
CA ALA A 205 2.63 -21.08 29.71
C ALA A 205 1.46 -21.22 28.70
N ALA A 206 1.42 -22.32 27.95
CA ALA A 206 0.31 -22.63 27.06
C ALA A 206 -1.02 -22.81 27.81
N LYS A 207 -1.03 -23.54 28.92
CA LYS A 207 -2.23 -23.71 29.78
C LYS A 207 -2.74 -22.34 30.27
N ALA A 208 -1.85 -21.48 30.76
CA ALA A 208 -2.22 -20.15 31.22
C ALA A 208 -2.80 -19.27 30.09
N LYS A 209 -2.19 -19.28 28.90
CA LYS A 209 -2.68 -18.55 27.72
C LYS A 209 -4.02 -19.08 27.20
N ILE A 210 -4.24 -20.40 27.21
CA ILE A 210 -5.53 -21.04 26.87
C ILE A 210 -6.62 -20.59 27.84
N ALA A 211 -6.34 -20.57 29.12
CA ALA A 211 -7.29 -20.11 30.13
C ALA A 211 -7.65 -18.65 29.96
N GLU A 212 -6.68 -17.78 29.71
CA GLU A 212 -6.91 -16.35 29.43
C GLU A 212 -7.70 -16.14 28.13
N SER A 213 -7.36 -16.87 27.05
CA SER A 213 -8.11 -16.83 25.79
C SER A 213 -9.57 -17.25 25.98
N SER A 214 -9.81 -18.30 26.78
CA SER A 214 -11.17 -18.78 27.11
C SER A 214 -11.96 -17.74 27.89
N LYS A 215 -11.33 -17.09 28.86
CA LYS A 215 -11.93 -15.97 29.62
C LYS A 215 -12.29 -14.79 28.72
N ARG A 216 -11.40 -14.42 27.78
CA ARG A 216 -11.67 -13.34 26.80
C ARG A 216 -12.84 -13.70 25.88
N LYS A 217 -12.90 -14.94 25.38
CA LYS A 217 -14.03 -15.41 24.56
C LYS A 217 -15.36 -15.35 25.33
N GLN A 218 -15.35 -15.72 26.61
CA GLN A 218 -16.53 -15.62 27.46
C GLN A 218 -16.96 -14.15 27.65
N ALA A 219 -16.02 -13.24 27.91
CA ALA A 219 -16.29 -11.81 28.02
C ALA A 219 -16.86 -11.24 26.71
N GLN A 220 -16.34 -11.68 25.55
CA GLN A 220 -16.89 -11.31 24.25
C GLN A 220 -18.34 -11.76 24.10
N LEU A 221 -18.66 -13.01 24.43
CA LEU A 221 -20.02 -13.54 24.33
C LEU A 221 -21.01 -12.80 25.24
N GLU A 222 -20.57 -12.40 26.43
CA GLU A 222 -21.38 -11.61 27.37
C GLU A 222 -21.61 -10.18 26.84
N TRP A 223 -20.56 -9.57 26.26
CA TRP A 223 -20.65 -8.27 25.61
C TRP A 223 -21.58 -8.30 24.39
N GLU A 224 -21.48 -9.33 23.52
CA GLU A 224 -22.34 -9.52 22.34
C GLU A 224 -23.82 -9.64 22.72
N LYS A 225 -24.13 -10.38 23.80
CA LYS A 225 -25.51 -10.49 24.33
C LYS A 225 -26.04 -9.14 24.82
N SER A 226 -25.17 -8.35 25.43
CA SER A 226 -25.54 -7.04 25.99
C SER A 226 -25.59 -5.92 24.92
N ASN A 227 -24.95 -6.14 23.76
CA ASN A 227 -24.80 -5.14 22.70
C ASN A 227 -25.06 -5.76 21.30
N PRO A 228 -26.26 -6.30 21.02
CA PRO A 228 -26.50 -7.07 19.79
C PRO A 228 -26.25 -6.29 18.50
N GLU A 229 -26.56 -5.00 18.44
CA GLU A 229 -26.31 -4.15 17.26
C GLU A 229 -24.82 -3.91 17.03
N LEU A 230 -24.05 -3.63 18.11
CA LEU A 230 -22.60 -3.48 18.02
C LEU A 230 -21.92 -4.82 17.69
N ALA A 231 -22.45 -5.93 18.17
CA ALA A 231 -21.95 -7.27 17.84
C ALA A 231 -22.12 -7.58 16.35
N ALA A 232 -23.28 -7.27 15.77
CA ALA A 232 -23.52 -7.42 14.34
C ALA A 232 -22.57 -6.52 13.51
N LYS A 233 -22.34 -5.29 13.97
CA LYS A 233 -21.38 -4.36 13.34
C LYS A 233 -19.95 -4.89 13.44
N LEU A 234 -19.52 -5.38 14.59
CA LEU A 234 -18.19 -5.98 14.78
C LEU A 234 -17.98 -7.18 13.86
N GLN A 235 -19.00 -8.04 13.76
CA GLN A 235 -18.99 -9.18 12.85
C GLN A 235 -18.85 -8.73 11.39
N LEU A 236 -19.56 -7.69 10.97
CA LEU A 236 -19.41 -7.11 9.62
C LEU A 236 -17.98 -6.61 9.40
N PHE A 237 -17.40 -5.89 10.36
CA PHE A 237 -16.03 -5.35 10.24
C PHE A 237 -15.01 -6.47 9.98
N PHE A 238 -15.06 -7.56 10.75
CA PHE A 238 -14.14 -8.68 10.60
C PHE A 238 -14.51 -9.68 9.50
N SER A 239 -15.69 -9.59 8.91
CA SER A 239 -16.07 -10.47 7.79
C SER A 239 -15.33 -10.18 6.49
N GLY A 240 -14.68 -9.01 6.37
CA GLY A 240 -14.13 -8.50 5.11
C GLY A 240 -15.19 -8.17 4.06
N ASN A 241 -16.47 -8.08 4.45
CA ASN A 241 -17.54 -7.65 3.57
C ASN A 241 -17.79 -6.15 3.70
N LEU A 242 -18.24 -5.56 2.61
CA LEU A 242 -18.71 -4.19 2.60
C LEU A 242 -20.21 -4.15 3.00
N PRO A 243 -20.68 -3.05 3.59
CA PRO A 243 -22.11 -2.77 3.61
C PRO A 243 -22.64 -2.63 2.17
N GLU A 244 -23.94 -2.59 2.02
CA GLU A 244 -24.54 -2.30 0.72
C GLU A 244 -24.20 -0.87 0.30
N LEU A 245 -23.54 -0.71 -0.85
CA LEU A 245 -23.07 0.58 -1.37
C LEU A 245 -23.66 0.82 -2.77
N ASP A 246 -24.30 1.97 -2.93
CA ASP A 246 -24.79 2.43 -4.23
C ASP A 246 -23.94 3.59 -4.76
N PHE A 247 -22.89 3.26 -5.51
CA PHE A 247 -22.02 4.26 -6.12
C PHE A 247 -22.73 5.08 -7.21
N SER A 248 -23.89 4.66 -7.72
CA SER A 248 -24.68 5.43 -8.69
C SER A 248 -25.36 6.65 -8.03
N SER A 249 -25.56 6.61 -6.72
CA SER A 249 -26.12 7.71 -5.94
C SER A 249 -25.14 8.86 -5.69
N VAL A 250 -23.85 8.65 -5.95
CA VAL A 250 -22.83 9.70 -5.78
C VAL A 250 -22.96 10.74 -6.88
N VAL A 251 -23.48 11.91 -6.52
CA VAL A 251 -23.66 13.02 -7.46
C VAL A 251 -22.30 13.59 -7.87
N GLN A 252 -21.96 13.44 -9.13
CA GLN A 252 -20.78 14.02 -9.72
C GLN A 252 -21.12 15.34 -10.45
N LYS A 253 -20.19 16.29 -10.42
CA LYS A 253 -20.27 17.51 -11.24
C LYS A 253 -19.70 17.20 -12.62
N GLU A 254 -20.22 17.86 -13.64
CA GLU A 254 -19.71 17.75 -15.01
C GLU A 254 -18.36 18.46 -15.14
N GLY A 255 -17.49 17.91 -15.97
CA GLY A 255 -16.22 18.53 -16.37
C GLY A 255 -15.25 18.77 -15.22
N ILE A 256 -15.22 17.91 -14.20
CA ILE A 256 -14.31 18.07 -13.06
C ILE A 256 -13.09 17.15 -13.15
N ALA A 257 -12.06 17.51 -12.36
CA ALA A 257 -10.89 16.64 -12.18
C ALA A 257 -11.29 15.31 -11.51
N SER A 258 -10.68 14.20 -11.92
CA SER A 258 -10.99 12.90 -11.29
C SER A 258 -10.61 12.85 -9.80
N ARG A 259 -9.60 13.63 -9.33
CA ARG A 259 -9.37 13.80 -7.88
C ARG A 259 -10.54 14.46 -7.15
N ALA A 260 -11.25 15.39 -7.80
CA ALA A 260 -12.43 16.03 -7.20
C ALA A 260 -13.63 15.10 -7.23
N ALA A 261 -13.80 14.29 -8.27
CA ALA A 261 -14.77 13.21 -8.32
C ALA A 261 -14.50 12.16 -7.22
N SER A 262 -13.24 11.80 -7.00
CA SER A 262 -12.81 10.93 -5.90
C SER A 262 -13.17 11.53 -4.52
N ALA A 263 -13.05 12.84 -4.33
CA ALA A 263 -13.46 13.49 -3.07
C ALA A 263 -14.96 13.30 -2.78
N ALA A 264 -15.82 13.33 -3.80
CA ALA A 264 -17.25 13.07 -3.63
C ALA A 264 -17.50 11.61 -3.20
N VAL A 265 -16.80 10.65 -3.82
CA VAL A 265 -16.88 9.23 -3.43
C VAL A 265 -16.32 9.01 -2.02
N LEU A 266 -15.19 9.63 -1.67
CA LEU A 266 -14.62 9.55 -0.32
C LEU A 266 -15.57 10.10 0.74
N GLY A 267 -16.28 11.19 0.44
CA GLY A 267 -17.33 11.72 1.32
C GLY A 267 -18.50 10.75 1.49
N TYR A 268 -18.89 10.06 0.43
CA TYR A 268 -19.88 8.98 0.47
C TYR A 268 -19.39 7.80 1.32
N LEU A 269 -18.17 7.33 1.09
CA LEU A 269 -17.58 6.22 1.86
C LEU A 269 -17.44 6.55 3.35
N ALA A 270 -17.08 7.79 3.72
CA ALA A 270 -16.98 8.22 5.11
C ALA A 270 -18.31 8.10 5.87
N GLN A 271 -19.44 8.19 5.17
CA GLN A 271 -20.77 8.09 5.74
C GLN A 271 -21.33 6.66 5.77
N HIS A 272 -20.81 5.76 4.92
CA HIS A 272 -21.37 4.41 4.72
C HIS A 272 -20.41 3.29 5.14
N VAL A 273 -19.10 3.53 5.23
CA VAL A 273 -18.08 2.53 5.58
C VAL A 273 -17.34 2.98 6.83
N GLU A 274 -17.97 2.76 7.98
CA GLU A 274 -17.46 3.24 9.30
C GLU A 274 -16.08 2.67 9.64
N ASN A 275 -15.73 1.49 9.14
CA ASN A 275 -14.45 0.83 9.37
C ASN A 275 -13.39 1.14 8.30
N MET A 276 -13.41 2.34 7.75
CA MET A 276 -12.38 2.78 6.82
C MET A 276 -11.51 3.87 7.46
N ILE A 277 -10.19 3.71 7.37
CA ILE A 277 -9.22 4.73 7.75
C ILE A 277 -8.58 5.27 6.46
N VAL A 278 -8.61 6.60 6.31
CA VAL A 278 -7.94 7.31 5.22
C VAL A 278 -6.76 8.11 5.76
N SER A 279 -5.68 8.16 5.00
CA SER A 279 -4.45 8.86 5.37
C SER A 279 -3.95 9.74 4.22
N SER A 280 -3.27 10.84 4.55
CA SER A 280 -2.60 11.69 3.58
C SER A 280 -1.22 12.11 4.08
N ALA A 281 -0.27 12.27 3.14
CA ALA A 281 1.08 12.73 3.40
C ALA A 281 1.17 14.27 3.38
N ASP A 282 0.37 14.94 4.25
CA ASP A 282 0.25 16.40 4.36
C ASP A 282 -0.31 17.09 3.09
N LEU A 283 -1.09 16.36 2.29
CA LEU A 283 -1.61 16.83 0.99
C LEU A 283 -3.15 16.79 0.90
N SER A 284 -3.88 16.56 1.98
CA SER A 284 -5.31 16.25 1.97
C SER A 284 -6.17 17.30 1.25
N ASN A 285 -5.81 18.56 1.31
CA ASN A 285 -6.48 19.65 0.59
C ASN A 285 -6.21 19.61 -0.92
N SER A 286 -5.11 19.00 -1.36
CA SER A 286 -4.69 18.91 -2.77
C SER A 286 -4.99 17.55 -3.37
N ASP A 287 -4.69 16.44 -2.67
CA ASP A 287 -5.04 15.08 -3.10
C ASP A 287 -6.53 14.78 -2.94
N LYS A 288 -7.27 15.70 -2.29
CA LYS A 288 -8.72 15.68 -2.11
C LYS A 288 -9.24 14.61 -1.14
N THR A 289 -8.37 14.04 -0.30
CA THR A 289 -8.82 13.21 0.82
C THR A 289 -9.54 14.02 1.92
N ASP A 290 -9.46 15.35 1.87
CA ASP A 290 -10.33 16.23 2.68
C ASP A 290 -11.83 15.97 2.45
N GLY A 291 -12.21 15.38 1.32
CA GLY A 291 -13.57 14.90 1.06
C GLY A 291 -14.03 13.87 2.09
N PHE A 292 -13.15 12.97 2.51
CA PHE A 292 -13.41 12.02 3.61
C PHE A 292 -13.36 12.71 4.98
N LEU A 293 -12.36 13.55 5.21
CA LEU A 293 -12.14 14.22 6.48
C LEU A 293 -13.32 15.15 6.89
N LYS A 294 -14.09 15.66 5.94
CA LYS A 294 -15.30 16.48 6.21
C LYS A 294 -16.37 15.75 7.01
N TYR A 295 -16.40 14.41 6.97
CA TYR A 295 -17.40 13.58 7.64
C TYR A 295 -16.85 12.81 8.84
N THR A 296 -15.59 13.02 9.17
CA THR A 296 -14.91 12.41 10.31
C THR A 296 -13.95 13.42 10.94
N LYS A 297 -13.06 12.97 11.81
CA LYS A 297 -11.97 13.79 12.35
C LYS A 297 -10.64 13.05 12.24
N ALA A 298 -9.55 13.82 12.29
CA ALA A 298 -8.22 13.25 12.38
C ALA A 298 -7.99 12.63 13.76
N PHE A 299 -7.15 11.59 13.80
CA PHE A 299 -6.63 11.04 15.05
C PHE A 299 -5.83 12.09 15.81
N ALA A 300 -5.95 12.08 17.12
CA ALA A 300 -5.17 12.89 18.04
C ALA A 300 -4.63 12.01 19.15
N LYS A 301 -3.77 12.56 20.00
CA LYS A 301 -3.20 11.83 21.13
C LYS A 301 -4.29 11.23 22.02
N GLY A 302 -4.36 9.91 22.06
CA GLY A 302 -5.34 9.15 22.83
C GLY A 302 -6.77 9.20 22.30
N ASP A 303 -7.04 9.86 21.17
CA ASP A 303 -8.36 9.96 20.55
C ASP A 303 -8.37 9.30 19.16
N PHE A 304 -8.98 8.10 19.09
CA PHE A 304 -9.14 7.29 17.89
C PHE A 304 -10.61 7.16 17.45
N SER A 305 -11.48 8.06 17.93
CA SER A 305 -12.90 8.08 17.56
C SER A 305 -13.15 8.63 16.14
N GLY A 306 -12.15 9.31 15.54
CA GLY A 306 -12.14 9.66 14.13
C GLY A 306 -11.73 8.48 13.24
N ALA A 307 -11.44 8.80 11.96
CA ALA A 307 -11.05 7.81 10.95
C ALA A 307 -10.02 8.36 9.93
N PHE A 308 -9.27 9.40 10.30
CA PHE A 308 -8.29 10.03 9.43
C PHE A 308 -6.91 10.11 10.08
N LEU A 309 -5.87 9.61 9.38
CA LEU A 309 -4.49 9.70 9.84
C LEU A 309 -3.76 10.83 9.11
N GLN A 310 -3.38 11.87 9.84
CA GLN A 310 -2.43 12.87 9.37
C GLN A 310 -1.01 12.31 9.52
N ALA A 311 -0.48 11.72 8.45
CA ALA A 311 0.83 11.05 8.51
C ALA A 311 2.01 12.04 8.53
N GLY A 312 1.79 13.27 8.04
CA GLY A 312 2.85 14.21 7.71
C GLY A 312 3.58 13.77 6.44
N VAL A 313 4.64 14.46 6.06
CA VAL A 313 5.41 14.17 4.84
C VAL A 313 6.26 12.92 5.07
N SER A 314 5.65 11.75 4.86
CA SER A 314 6.29 10.44 5.09
C SER A 314 5.53 9.31 4.35
N GLU A 315 5.62 9.30 3.04
CA GLU A 315 4.84 8.42 2.14
C GLU A 315 5.09 6.94 2.40
N LEU A 316 6.36 6.53 2.55
CA LEU A 316 6.72 5.13 2.80
C LEU A 316 6.15 4.65 4.15
N THR A 317 6.30 5.47 5.19
CA THR A 317 5.77 5.16 6.52
C THR A 317 4.25 5.06 6.50
N MET A 318 3.58 6.00 5.84
CA MET A 318 2.13 6.00 5.69
C MET A 318 1.62 4.74 4.99
N ALA A 319 2.27 4.34 3.89
CA ALA A 319 1.93 3.13 3.16
C ALA A 319 2.14 1.85 4.00
N ALA A 320 3.25 1.76 4.74
CA ALA A 320 3.52 0.62 5.62
C ALA A 320 2.57 0.59 6.84
N ILE A 321 2.16 1.74 7.38
CA ILE A 321 1.10 1.82 8.41
C ILE A 321 -0.21 1.27 7.85
N CYS A 322 -0.59 1.63 6.62
CA CYS A 322 -1.80 1.09 5.97
C CYS A 322 -1.72 -0.43 5.77
N ASN A 323 -0.54 -0.97 5.46
CA ASN A 323 -0.33 -2.42 5.44
C ASN A 323 -0.59 -3.05 6.81
N GLY A 324 -0.09 -2.43 7.88
CA GLY A 324 -0.33 -2.90 9.26
C GLY A 324 -1.79 -2.82 9.69
N ILE A 325 -2.52 -1.76 9.29
CA ILE A 325 -3.96 -1.65 9.52
C ILE A 325 -4.71 -2.80 8.82
N ALA A 326 -4.36 -3.07 7.56
CA ALA A 326 -4.98 -4.16 6.79
C ALA A 326 -4.65 -5.55 7.37
N LEU A 327 -3.42 -5.77 7.84
CA LEU A 327 -2.99 -7.02 8.49
C LEU A 327 -3.73 -7.28 9.81
N HIS A 328 -4.01 -6.23 10.58
CA HIS A 328 -4.80 -6.37 11.82
C HIS A 328 -6.19 -6.92 11.54
N GLY A 329 -6.77 -6.57 10.41
CA GLY A 329 -8.13 -6.94 10.05
C GLY A 329 -9.20 -6.04 10.71
N GLY A 330 -10.42 -6.15 10.21
CA GLY A 330 -11.56 -5.37 10.68
C GLY A 330 -11.63 -3.93 10.14
N VAL A 331 -10.59 -3.46 9.45
CA VAL A 331 -10.48 -2.06 8.99
C VAL A 331 -9.97 -1.99 7.56
N TRP A 332 -10.62 -1.19 6.73
CA TRP A 332 -10.16 -0.83 5.40
C TRP A 332 -9.16 0.33 5.47
N ALA A 333 -8.07 0.24 4.72
CA ALA A 333 -7.03 1.27 4.72
C ALA A 333 -6.86 1.91 3.34
N ALA A 334 -6.79 3.25 3.32
CA ALA A 334 -6.45 4.02 2.14
C ALA A 334 -5.43 5.10 2.47
N CYS A 335 -4.51 5.39 1.55
CA CYS A 335 -3.53 6.45 1.70
C CYS A 335 -3.29 7.20 0.40
N ALA A 336 -3.01 8.50 0.51
CA ALA A 336 -2.94 9.40 -0.62
C ALA A 336 -1.66 10.24 -0.64
N THR A 337 -1.18 10.50 -1.86
CA THR A 337 -0.13 11.46 -2.19
C THR A 337 -0.23 11.85 -3.66
N PHE A 338 0.71 12.66 -4.18
CA PHE A 338 0.84 12.89 -5.61
C PHE A 338 1.48 11.67 -6.30
N PHE A 339 1.11 11.43 -7.55
CA PHE A 339 1.51 10.21 -8.23
C PHE A 339 3.02 10.05 -8.39
N VAL A 340 3.76 11.13 -8.64
CA VAL A 340 5.22 11.09 -8.71
C VAL A 340 5.83 10.56 -7.40
N PHE A 341 5.21 10.84 -6.24
CA PHE A 341 5.68 10.39 -4.93
C PHE A 341 5.30 8.95 -4.61
N SER A 342 4.59 8.25 -5.52
CA SER A 342 4.48 6.79 -5.44
C SER A 342 5.85 6.11 -5.44
N ASP A 343 6.89 6.77 -5.95
CA ASP A 343 8.27 6.30 -5.91
C ASP A 343 8.76 6.07 -4.48
N TYR A 344 8.39 6.94 -3.53
CA TYR A 344 8.70 6.72 -2.12
C TYR A 344 7.92 5.56 -1.51
N MET A 345 6.75 5.21 -2.03
CA MET A 345 5.87 4.17 -1.47
C MET A 345 6.15 2.76 -2.00
N LYS A 346 6.90 2.62 -3.09
CA LYS A 346 7.09 1.33 -3.80
C LYS A 346 7.49 0.15 -2.93
N PRO A 347 8.42 0.27 -1.97
CA PRO A 347 8.77 -0.86 -1.10
C PRO A 347 7.58 -1.38 -0.28
N ALA A 348 6.72 -0.50 0.22
CA ALA A 348 5.52 -0.88 0.95
C ALA A 348 4.43 -1.44 0.04
N ILE A 349 4.23 -0.87 -1.15
CA ILE A 349 3.30 -1.39 -2.18
C ILE A 349 3.67 -2.81 -2.55
N ARG A 350 4.98 -3.08 -2.73
CA ARG A 350 5.46 -4.43 -3.04
C ARG A 350 5.10 -5.43 -1.93
N LEU A 351 5.20 -5.04 -0.66
CA LEU A 351 4.79 -5.89 0.45
C LEU A 351 3.26 -6.05 0.53
N SER A 352 2.48 -5.01 0.23
CA SER A 352 1.02 -5.16 0.10
C SER A 352 0.66 -6.21 -0.94
N ALA A 353 1.30 -6.16 -2.11
CA ALA A 353 1.07 -7.09 -3.21
C ALA A 353 1.48 -8.53 -2.82
N LEU A 354 2.64 -8.69 -2.19
CA LEU A 354 3.17 -9.98 -1.75
C LEU A 354 2.27 -10.64 -0.71
N MET A 355 1.74 -9.86 0.24
CA MET A 355 0.84 -10.34 1.31
C MET A 355 -0.64 -10.38 0.88
N GLY A 356 -0.99 -9.90 -0.32
CA GLY A 356 -2.37 -9.86 -0.78
C GLY A 356 -3.26 -8.89 0.01
N LEU A 357 -2.74 -7.73 0.44
CA LEU A 357 -3.47 -6.78 1.28
C LEU A 357 -4.32 -5.81 0.45
N PRO A 358 -5.59 -5.59 0.82
CA PRO A 358 -6.51 -4.75 0.06
C PRO A 358 -6.34 -3.25 0.35
N VAL A 359 -5.12 -2.74 0.42
CA VAL A 359 -4.84 -1.32 0.63
C VAL A 359 -5.21 -0.51 -0.61
N LYS A 360 -5.82 0.67 -0.42
CA LYS A 360 -6.20 1.59 -1.49
C LYS A 360 -5.20 2.74 -1.56
N TYR A 361 -4.42 2.79 -2.62
CA TYR A 361 -3.47 3.86 -2.93
C TYR A 361 -4.16 4.89 -3.81
N ILE A 362 -4.24 6.13 -3.35
CA ILE A 362 -4.88 7.24 -4.06
C ILE A 362 -3.77 8.19 -4.52
N TRP A 363 -3.50 8.21 -5.82
CA TRP A 363 -2.45 9.04 -6.40
C TRP A 363 -3.06 10.08 -7.33
N THR A 364 -2.94 11.33 -6.94
CA THR A 364 -3.41 12.47 -7.73
C THR A 364 -2.26 13.10 -8.50
N HIS A 365 -2.55 14.06 -9.40
CA HIS A 365 -1.54 14.70 -10.22
C HIS A 365 -0.91 13.69 -11.18
N ASP A 366 -1.76 13.06 -11.99
CA ASP A 366 -1.50 11.85 -12.77
C ASP A 366 -0.48 11.99 -13.90
N ALA A 367 -0.18 13.24 -14.35
CA ALA A 367 0.63 13.47 -15.55
C ALA A 367 1.24 14.89 -15.59
N PHE A 368 1.90 15.26 -16.68
CA PHE A 368 2.55 16.57 -16.90
C PHE A 368 1.60 17.77 -16.70
N ARG A 369 0.28 17.57 -16.78
CA ARG A 369 -0.74 18.59 -16.53
C ARG A 369 -0.83 19.06 -15.06
N VAL A 370 0.06 18.55 -14.20
CA VAL A 370 0.38 19.18 -12.91
C VAL A 370 0.73 20.66 -13.10
N GLY A 371 1.41 20.96 -14.21
CA GLY A 371 1.57 22.32 -14.68
C GLY A 371 2.81 23.01 -14.12
N GLU A 372 2.59 24.11 -13.43
CA GLU A 372 3.64 25.04 -12.99
C GLU A 372 4.61 24.44 -11.97
N ASP A 373 4.20 23.42 -11.21
CA ASP A 373 5.08 22.69 -10.28
C ASP A 373 6.28 22.03 -11.00
N GLY A 374 6.13 21.76 -12.30
CA GLY A 374 7.22 21.38 -13.20
C GLY A 374 7.67 19.93 -13.08
N PRO A 375 8.85 19.61 -13.66
CA PRO A 375 9.31 18.22 -13.88
C PRO A 375 9.43 17.39 -12.61
N THR A 376 9.73 18.00 -11.45
CA THR A 376 9.86 17.28 -10.17
C THR A 376 8.55 16.72 -9.63
N HIS A 377 7.41 17.22 -10.16
CA HIS A 377 6.06 16.83 -9.74
C HIS A 377 5.25 16.18 -10.87
N GLN A 378 5.81 16.08 -12.07
CA GLN A 378 5.17 15.55 -13.27
C GLN A 378 5.58 14.10 -13.50
N PRO A 379 4.72 13.10 -13.20
CA PRO A 379 5.03 11.70 -13.47
C PRO A 379 5.09 11.44 -14.98
N ILE A 380 6.09 10.70 -15.41
CA ILE A 380 6.31 10.25 -16.79
C ILE A 380 6.44 8.73 -16.83
N GLU A 381 7.37 8.18 -16.03
CA GLU A 381 7.65 6.75 -15.96
C GLU A 381 6.82 6.00 -14.92
N GLN A 382 6.20 6.69 -13.96
CA GLN A 382 5.51 6.07 -12.82
C GLN A 382 4.37 5.15 -13.25
N GLU A 383 3.57 5.53 -14.27
CA GLU A 383 2.48 4.67 -14.71
C GLU A 383 3.01 3.35 -15.30
N ALA A 384 4.05 3.39 -16.13
CA ALA A 384 4.68 2.19 -16.67
C ALA A 384 5.22 1.28 -15.55
N GLN A 385 5.88 1.87 -14.54
CA GLN A 385 6.42 1.12 -13.40
C GLN A 385 5.31 0.46 -12.56
N ILE A 386 4.20 1.14 -12.31
CA ILE A 386 3.08 0.60 -11.54
C ILE A 386 2.35 -0.50 -12.33
N ARG A 387 2.18 -0.33 -13.64
CA ARG A 387 1.55 -1.35 -14.48
C ARG A 387 2.35 -2.64 -14.60
N LEU A 388 3.65 -2.63 -14.31
CA LEU A 388 4.43 -3.88 -14.18
C LEU A 388 3.87 -4.80 -13.08
N LEU A 389 3.32 -4.25 -11.99
CA LEU A 389 2.69 -5.04 -10.93
C LEU A 389 1.36 -5.69 -11.36
N GLU A 390 0.67 -5.14 -12.36
CA GLU A 390 -0.50 -5.79 -12.97
C GLU A 390 -0.11 -7.08 -13.72
N ASN A 391 1.11 -7.14 -14.27
CA ASN A 391 1.63 -8.31 -14.98
C ASN A 391 2.26 -9.35 -14.03
N LEU A 392 2.61 -8.96 -12.81
CA LEU A 392 3.16 -9.85 -11.79
C LEU A 392 2.03 -10.59 -11.08
N LYS A 393 2.14 -11.91 -10.95
CA LYS A 393 1.22 -12.72 -10.14
C LYS A 393 1.74 -12.88 -8.73
N ASN A 394 0.86 -12.76 -7.74
CA ASN A 394 1.16 -13.11 -6.35
C ASN A 394 1.19 -14.64 -6.17
N HIS A 395 1.48 -15.10 -4.95
CA HIS A 395 1.56 -16.53 -4.63
C HIS A 395 0.23 -17.29 -4.81
N HIS A 396 -0.90 -16.58 -4.91
CA HIS A 396 -2.22 -17.15 -5.20
C HIS A 396 -2.56 -17.15 -6.69
N GLY A 397 -1.62 -16.75 -7.56
CA GLY A 397 -1.82 -16.70 -9.01
C GLY A 397 -2.67 -15.51 -9.48
N GLN A 398 -2.98 -14.56 -8.59
CA GLN A 398 -3.75 -13.36 -8.90
C GLN A 398 -2.82 -12.23 -9.34
N MET A 399 -3.37 -11.25 -10.04
CA MET A 399 -2.71 -9.98 -10.37
C MET A 399 -2.26 -9.28 -9.07
N SER A 400 -0.99 -8.90 -8.98
CA SER A 400 -0.40 -8.38 -7.74
C SER A 400 -0.90 -7.00 -7.33
N LEU A 401 -1.42 -6.21 -8.28
CA LEU A 401 -1.97 -4.89 -8.04
C LEU A 401 -3.00 -4.58 -9.13
N LEU A 402 -4.11 -3.95 -8.76
CA LEU A 402 -5.10 -3.41 -9.67
C LEU A 402 -4.84 -1.91 -9.85
N ALA A 403 -4.37 -1.48 -11.04
CA ALA A 403 -4.15 -0.07 -11.35
C ALA A 403 -5.32 0.49 -12.17
N LEU A 404 -5.95 1.57 -11.69
CA LEU A 404 -7.13 2.19 -12.28
C LEU A 404 -6.84 3.67 -12.57
N ARG A 405 -6.89 4.06 -13.84
CA ARG A 405 -6.75 5.46 -14.28
C ARG A 405 -8.02 5.91 -15.01
N PRO A 406 -9.02 6.43 -14.26
CA PRO A 406 -10.34 6.76 -14.81
C PRO A 406 -10.30 8.01 -15.70
N ALA A 407 -11.13 8.00 -16.74
CA ALA A 407 -11.16 9.01 -17.80
C ALA A 407 -12.17 10.15 -17.58
N ASP A 408 -13.11 9.99 -16.65
CA ASP A 408 -14.07 11.03 -16.25
C ASP A 408 -14.61 10.79 -14.81
N ALA A 409 -15.51 11.66 -14.38
CA ALA A 409 -16.10 11.57 -13.04
C ALA A 409 -16.91 10.27 -12.82
N CYS A 410 -17.60 9.78 -13.83
CA CYS A 410 -18.37 8.55 -13.75
C CYS A 410 -17.47 7.31 -13.69
N GLU A 411 -16.43 7.24 -14.52
CA GLU A 411 -15.41 6.20 -14.39
C GLU A 411 -14.70 6.26 -13.04
N THR A 412 -14.52 7.44 -12.43
CA THR A 412 -13.93 7.57 -11.09
C THR A 412 -14.83 6.91 -10.04
N SER A 413 -16.15 7.07 -10.12
CA SER A 413 -17.09 6.39 -9.23
C SER A 413 -17.03 4.87 -9.39
N VAL A 414 -16.94 4.38 -10.64
CA VAL A 414 -16.78 2.95 -10.95
C VAL A 414 -15.42 2.42 -10.48
N ALA A 415 -14.34 3.21 -10.65
CA ALA A 415 -13.01 2.84 -10.16
C ALA A 415 -13.00 2.65 -8.64
N TRP A 416 -13.69 3.50 -7.90
CA TRP A 416 -13.86 3.35 -6.45
C TRP A 416 -14.68 2.11 -6.09
N LYS A 417 -15.76 1.83 -6.83
CA LYS A 417 -16.51 0.57 -6.67
C LYS A 417 -15.57 -0.62 -6.82
N MET A 418 -14.82 -0.69 -7.93
CA MET A 418 -13.84 -1.75 -8.18
C MET A 418 -12.78 -1.83 -7.09
N ALA A 419 -12.28 -0.69 -6.62
CA ALA A 419 -11.30 -0.61 -5.55
C ALA A 419 -11.83 -1.20 -4.25
N MET A 420 -13.04 -0.85 -3.84
CA MET A 420 -13.64 -1.37 -2.61
C MET A 420 -13.97 -2.87 -2.71
N GLU A 421 -14.39 -3.35 -3.88
CA GLU A 421 -14.68 -4.76 -4.13
C GLU A 421 -13.42 -5.63 -4.24
N ASN A 422 -12.25 -5.05 -4.54
CA ASN A 422 -10.97 -5.77 -4.57
C ASN A 422 -10.47 -6.03 -3.13
N LYS A 423 -10.62 -7.27 -2.67
CA LYS A 423 -10.33 -7.70 -1.29
C LYS A 423 -8.99 -8.45 -1.13
N HIS A 424 -8.32 -8.76 -2.22
CA HIS A 424 -7.21 -9.72 -2.22
C HIS A 424 -5.88 -9.16 -2.73
N THR A 425 -5.90 -7.94 -3.24
CA THR A 425 -4.70 -7.26 -3.74
C THR A 425 -4.83 -5.75 -3.53
N PRO A 426 -3.73 -5.00 -3.48
CA PRO A 426 -3.80 -3.55 -3.41
C PRO A 426 -4.41 -2.97 -4.70
N THR A 427 -5.07 -1.82 -4.57
CA THR A 427 -5.60 -1.06 -5.69
C THR A 427 -4.98 0.32 -5.73
N ALA A 428 -4.53 0.74 -6.91
CA ALA A 428 -4.05 2.07 -7.20
C ALA A 428 -5.09 2.87 -8.01
N LEU A 429 -5.47 4.04 -7.52
CA LEU A 429 -6.33 5.01 -8.19
C LEU A 429 -5.46 6.18 -8.66
N ILE A 430 -5.27 6.33 -9.97
CA ILE A 430 -4.42 7.35 -10.59
C ILE A 430 -5.32 8.45 -11.15
N LEU A 431 -5.28 9.64 -10.52
CA LEU A 431 -6.30 10.67 -10.65
C LEU A 431 -5.72 12.00 -11.16
N SER A 432 -6.43 12.66 -12.06
CA SER A 432 -6.03 13.94 -12.64
C SER A 432 -6.07 15.09 -11.62
N ARG A 433 -5.14 16.05 -11.78
CA ARG A 433 -5.20 17.35 -11.11
C ARG A 433 -6.11 18.32 -11.84
N GLN A 434 -5.97 18.38 -13.14
CA GLN A 434 -6.75 19.25 -14.02
C GLN A 434 -8.18 18.73 -14.22
N ASN A 435 -9.08 19.62 -14.54
CA ASN A 435 -10.41 19.26 -14.99
C ASN A 435 -10.33 18.47 -16.30
N ILE A 436 -11.22 17.50 -16.45
CA ILE A 436 -11.34 16.65 -17.64
C ILE A 436 -12.77 16.72 -18.17
N LYS A 437 -12.92 16.60 -19.49
CA LYS A 437 -14.24 16.58 -20.13
C LYS A 437 -14.88 15.22 -19.90
N ASP A 438 -16.18 15.23 -19.63
CA ASP A 438 -16.94 13.98 -19.52
C ASP A 438 -16.99 13.29 -20.88
N LEU A 439 -16.95 11.96 -20.84
CA LEU A 439 -17.07 11.16 -22.03
C LEU A 439 -18.55 11.10 -22.50
N PRO A 440 -18.79 10.93 -23.80
CA PRO A 440 -20.15 10.87 -24.33
C PRO A 440 -20.92 9.68 -23.73
N ALA A 441 -22.15 9.93 -23.32
CA ALA A 441 -23.07 8.88 -22.92
C ALA A 441 -23.65 8.17 -24.15
N LYS A 442 -23.72 6.84 -24.11
CA LYS A 442 -24.37 6.01 -25.11
C LYS A 442 -25.78 5.62 -24.70
N SER A 443 -26.02 5.55 -23.40
CA SER A 443 -27.30 5.28 -22.78
C SER A 443 -27.86 6.55 -22.12
N ASP A 444 -28.91 6.40 -21.36
CA ASP A 444 -29.51 7.45 -20.53
C ASP A 444 -28.66 7.84 -19.30
N SER A 445 -27.58 7.11 -19.03
CA SER A 445 -26.69 7.35 -17.89
C SER A 445 -25.24 7.05 -18.23
N ARG A 446 -24.39 8.09 -18.14
CA ARG A 446 -22.92 7.92 -18.31
C ARG A 446 -22.34 6.97 -17.26
N TYR A 447 -22.87 6.96 -16.02
CA TYR A 447 -22.44 6.01 -14.99
C TYR A 447 -22.71 4.56 -15.41
N ARG A 448 -23.90 4.29 -15.97
CA ARG A 448 -24.24 2.94 -16.48
C ARG A 448 -23.31 2.49 -17.59
N ASP A 449 -22.93 3.39 -18.49
CA ASP A 449 -21.96 3.09 -19.55
C ASP A 449 -20.56 2.84 -18.96
N ALA A 450 -20.18 3.61 -17.92
CA ALA A 450 -18.90 3.49 -17.23
C ALA A 450 -18.73 2.15 -16.49
N LEU A 451 -19.81 1.45 -16.12
CA LEU A 451 -19.70 0.11 -15.50
C LEU A 451 -18.94 -0.89 -16.40
N GLN A 452 -18.88 -0.66 -17.72
CA GLN A 452 -18.06 -1.49 -18.59
C GLN A 452 -16.55 -1.40 -18.30
N ALA A 453 -16.10 -0.36 -17.60
CA ALA A 453 -14.72 -0.22 -17.11
C ALA A 453 -14.30 -1.35 -16.16
N GLU A 454 -15.26 -2.07 -15.54
CA GLU A 454 -15.00 -3.27 -14.73
C GLU A 454 -14.32 -4.40 -15.53
N LYS A 455 -14.32 -4.33 -16.85
CA LYS A 455 -13.59 -5.24 -17.74
C LYS A 455 -12.19 -4.77 -18.10
N GLY A 456 -11.71 -3.66 -17.52
CA GLY A 456 -10.38 -3.09 -17.74
C GLY A 456 -10.26 -2.19 -18.96
N ALA A 457 -10.95 -2.49 -20.06
CA ALA A 457 -11.08 -1.60 -21.21
C ALA A 457 -12.46 -1.82 -21.89
N TYR A 458 -13.00 -0.73 -22.45
CA TYR A 458 -14.29 -0.79 -23.14
C TYR A 458 -14.40 0.31 -24.21
N ILE A 459 -15.35 0.12 -25.13
CA ILE A 459 -15.60 1.05 -26.23
C ILE A 459 -16.39 2.26 -25.68
N VAL A 460 -15.80 3.46 -25.75
CA VAL A 460 -16.45 4.74 -25.40
C VAL A 460 -17.27 5.25 -26.58
N GLN A 461 -16.69 5.25 -27.78
CA GLN A 461 -17.32 5.68 -29.02
C GLN A 461 -17.08 4.60 -30.07
N ASP A 462 -18.12 4.21 -30.78
CA ASP A 462 -18.06 3.21 -31.86
C ASP A 462 -18.46 3.80 -33.21
N CYS A 463 -18.11 3.09 -34.26
CA CYS A 463 -18.48 3.39 -35.65
C CYS A 463 -19.43 2.32 -36.20
N LYS A 464 -19.97 2.56 -37.39
CA LYS A 464 -20.74 1.55 -38.12
C LYS A 464 -19.79 0.59 -38.87
N GLY A 465 -19.91 -0.70 -38.59
CA GLY A 465 -19.08 -1.72 -39.22
C GLY A 465 -17.67 -1.83 -38.62
N THR A 466 -16.71 -2.26 -39.43
CA THR A 466 -15.32 -2.40 -39.01
C THR A 466 -14.64 -1.03 -38.92
N PRO A 467 -13.97 -0.69 -37.81
CA PRO A 467 -13.22 0.54 -37.72
C PRO A 467 -11.99 0.54 -38.64
N ASP A 468 -11.67 1.69 -39.23
CA ASP A 468 -10.42 1.91 -39.96
C ASP A 468 -9.22 2.04 -39.00
N VAL A 469 -9.48 2.51 -37.77
CA VAL A 469 -8.50 2.63 -36.69
C VAL A 469 -9.20 2.57 -35.34
N VAL A 470 -8.53 1.95 -34.35
CA VAL A 470 -8.90 2.02 -32.93
C VAL A 470 -7.98 3.03 -32.23
N LEU A 471 -8.58 3.97 -31.50
CA LEU A 471 -7.85 4.92 -30.65
C LEU A 471 -7.98 4.45 -29.20
N VAL A 472 -6.87 4.28 -28.47
CA VAL A 472 -6.86 3.79 -27.09
C VAL A 472 -6.08 4.71 -26.15
N ALA A 473 -6.65 4.99 -24.99
CA ALA A 473 -6.00 5.73 -23.90
C ALA A 473 -6.57 5.34 -22.54
N SER A 474 -5.92 5.78 -21.47
CA SER A 474 -6.45 5.81 -20.10
C SER A 474 -6.51 7.25 -19.59
N GLY A 475 -7.31 7.51 -18.55
CA GLY A 475 -7.35 8.82 -17.91
C GLY A 475 -7.79 9.95 -18.82
N SER A 476 -7.26 11.14 -18.59
CA SER A 476 -7.66 12.38 -19.29
C SER A 476 -7.40 12.37 -20.81
N GLU A 477 -6.54 11.50 -21.31
CA GLU A 477 -6.22 11.39 -22.73
C GLU A 477 -7.38 10.82 -23.54
N VAL A 478 -8.32 10.10 -22.92
CA VAL A 478 -9.49 9.53 -23.61
C VAL A 478 -10.37 10.64 -24.21
N SER A 479 -10.61 11.72 -23.47
CA SER A 479 -11.37 12.86 -24.00
C SER A 479 -10.69 13.54 -25.18
N THR A 480 -9.35 13.65 -25.17
CA THR A 480 -8.57 14.15 -26.30
C THR A 480 -8.71 13.27 -27.53
N LEU A 481 -8.75 11.93 -27.34
CA LEU A 481 -8.99 10.98 -28.44
C LEU A 481 -10.41 11.09 -29.00
N VAL A 482 -11.42 11.31 -28.16
CA VAL A 482 -12.81 11.52 -28.62
C VAL A 482 -12.91 12.75 -29.52
N GLU A 483 -12.27 13.85 -29.15
CA GLU A 483 -12.22 15.07 -29.96
C GLU A 483 -11.42 14.87 -31.27
N GLY A 484 -10.27 14.20 -31.20
CA GLY A 484 -9.48 13.85 -32.38
C GLY A 484 -10.23 12.91 -33.33
N ALA A 485 -11.00 11.97 -32.79
CA ALA A 485 -11.87 11.09 -33.60
C ALA A 485 -12.94 11.86 -34.37
N ALA A 486 -13.52 12.90 -33.76
CA ALA A 486 -14.50 13.75 -34.45
C ALA A 486 -13.87 14.48 -35.65
N LEU A 487 -12.64 14.97 -35.51
CA LEU A 487 -11.89 15.60 -36.62
C LEU A 487 -11.56 14.59 -37.74
N LEU A 488 -11.10 13.40 -37.38
CA LEU A 488 -10.79 12.32 -38.34
C LEU A 488 -12.04 11.88 -39.11
N ALA A 489 -13.18 11.73 -38.43
CA ALA A 489 -14.43 11.35 -39.04
C ALA A 489 -14.96 12.43 -40.01
N SER A 490 -14.89 13.73 -39.63
CA SER A 490 -15.41 14.82 -40.43
C SER A 490 -14.55 15.10 -41.66
N GLU A 491 -13.20 15.12 -41.52
CA GLU A 491 -12.30 15.54 -42.60
C GLU A 491 -11.81 14.38 -43.48
N LYS A 492 -11.66 13.18 -42.90
CA LYS A 492 -11.14 12.01 -43.65
C LYS A 492 -12.19 10.93 -43.89
N ARG A 493 -13.38 11.09 -43.32
CA ARG A 493 -14.50 10.11 -43.42
C ARG A 493 -14.09 8.72 -42.93
N LEU A 494 -13.20 8.63 -41.94
CA LEU A 494 -12.76 7.38 -41.34
C LEU A 494 -13.79 6.88 -40.33
N ASN A 495 -13.92 5.57 -40.26
CA ASN A 495 -14.66 4.88 -39.18
C ASN A 495 -13.74 4.72 -37.96
N ILE A 496 -14.03 5.43 -36.89
CA ILE A 496 -13.16 5.50 -35.72
C ILE A 496 -13.84 4.83 -34.53
N ARG A 497 -13.09 3.97 -33.83
CA ARG A 497 -13.45 3.46 -32.50
C ARG A 497 -12.56 4.11 -31.47
N VAL A 498 -13.13 4.57 -30.35
CA VAL A 498 -12.39 5.07 -29.18
C VAL A 498 -12.61 4.13 -28.00
N VAL A 499 -11.53 3.74 -27.35
CA VAL A 499 -11.50 2.81 -26.23
C VAL A 499 -10.89 3.50 -25.00
N SER A 500 -11.60 3.44 -23.86
CA SER A 500 -11.04 3.75 -22.54
C SER A 500 -10.47 2.49 -21.93
N ALA A 501 -9.17 2.49 -21.60
CA ALA A 501 -8.45 1.37 -21.02
C ALA A 501 -8.03 1.72 -19.58
N ILE A 502 -8.97 1.69 -18.65
CA ILE A 502 -8.75 2.06 -17.25
C ILE A 502 -7.69 1.18 -16.57
N SER A 503 -7.63 -0.12 -16.95
CA SER A 503 -6.65 -1.11 -16.46
C SER A 503 -6.29 -2.11 -17.56
N GLU A 504 -5.07 -2.02 -18.09
CA GLU A 504 -4.58 -2.97 -19.09
C GLU A 504 -4.52 -4.39 -18.55
N GLY A 505 -3.99 -4.57 -17.33
CA GLY A 505 -3.85 -5.89 -16.71
C GLY A 505 -5.18 -6.60 -16.55
N LEU A 506 -6.23 -5.88 -16.14
CA LEU A 506 -7.57 -6.43 -16.02
C LEU A 506 -8.19 -6.77 -17.39
N PHE A 507 -7.97 -5.92 -18.41
CA PHE A 507 -8.44 -6.18 -19.77
C PHE A 507 -7.81 -7.44 -20.36
N ARG A 508 -6.54 -7.67 -20.13
CA ARG A 508 -5.83 -8.88 -20.59
C ARG A 508 -6.34 -10.19 -19.96
N GLN A 509 -7.02 -10.10 -18.82
CA GLN A 509 -7.65 -11.26 -18.16
C GLN A 509 -9.04 -11.58 -18.73
N GLN A 510 -9.60 -10.70 -19.57
CA GLN A 510 -10.89 -10.96 -20.21
C GLN A 510 -10.78 -12.08 -21.25
N PRO A 511 -11.89 -12.77 -21.56
CA PRO A 511 -11.93 -13.74 -22.67
C PRO A 511 -11.43 -13.13 -23.98
N ALA A 512 -10.74 -13.93 -24.79
CA ALA A 512 -10.17 -13.49 -26.06
C ALA A 512 -11.22 -12.85 -26.99
N GLU A 513 -12.45 -13.37 -26.98
CA GLU A 513 -13.57 -12.86 -27.77
C GLU A 513 -13.90 -11.42 -27.37
N TYR A 514 -13.90 -11.11 -26.05
CA TYR A 514 -14.14 -9.75 -25.58
C TYR A 514 -12.98 -8.82 -25.96
N GLN A 515 -11.73 -9.28 -25.80
CA GLN A 515 -10.57 -8.49 -26.22
C GLN A 515 -10.64 -8.17 -27.72
N GLN A 516 -10.97 -9.14 -28.57
CA GLN A 516 -11.15 -8.94 -30.01
C GLN A 516 -12.35 -8.07 -30.36
N GLN A 517 -13.43 -8.11 -29.58
CA GLN A 517 -14.57 -7.22 -29.75
C GLN A 517 -14.18 -5.77 -29.50
N VAL A 518 -13.36 -5.49 -28.49
CA VAL A 518 -12.95 -4.12 -28.10
C VAL A 518 -11.82 -3.62 -28.99
N ILE A 519 -10.75 -4.41 -29.15
CA ILE A 519 -9.54 -4.09 -29.94
C ILE A 519 -9.29 -5.25 -30.94
N PRO A 520 -9.88 -5.20 -32.16
CA PRO A 520 -9.70 -6.25 -33.14
C PRO A 520 -8.24 -6.32 -33.65
N ALA A 521 -7.63 -7.50 -33.65
CA ALA A 521 -6.22 -7.70 -34.00
C ALA A 521 -5.82 -7.26 -35.43
N HIS A 522 -6.78 -7.22 -36.36
CA HIS A 522 -6.56 -6.85 -37.75
C HIS A 522 -6.73 -5.34 -38.05
N VAL A 523 -7.10 -4.55 -37.04
CA VAL A 523 -7.30 -3.11 -37.17
C VAL A 523 -6.10 -2.36 -36.59
N PRO A 524 -5.57 -1.35 -37.31
CA PRO A 524 -4.51 -0.49 -36.76
C PRO A 524 -4.95 0.16 -35.44
N VAL A 525 -4.04 0.20 -34.46
CA VAL A 525 -4.33 0.77 -33.14
C VAL A 525 -3.38 1.95 -32.86
N PHE A 526 -3.94 3.09 -32.53
CA PHE A 526 -3.19 4.28 -32.11
C PHE A 526 -3.44 4.54 -30.62
N GLY A 527 -2.36 4.63 -29.83
CA GLY A 527 -2.39 4.92 -28.39
C GLY A 527 -2.00 6.37 -28.09
N LEU A 528 -2.62 6.96 -27.05
CA LEU A 528 -2.24 8.26 -26.50
C LEU A 528 -2.03 8.11 -24.98
N THR A 529 -0.84 8.45 -24.49
CA THR A 529 -0.52 8.43 -23.05
C THR A 529 0.31 9.65 -22.65
N ALA A 530 0.00 10.28 -21.55
CA ALA A 530 0.78 11.39 -20.99
C ALA A 530 2.06 10.93 -20.26
N GLY A 531 2.38 9.66 -20.31
CA GLY A 531 3.63 9.06 -19.83
C GLY A 531 4.43 8.41 -20.95
N LEU A 532 5.30 7.48 -20.59
CA LEU A 532 6.12 6.73 -21.57
C LEU A 532 5.25 5.91 -22.54
N PRO A 533 5.60 5.88 -23.86
CA PRO A 533 4.86 5.10 -24.86
C PRO A 533 4.72 3.61 -24.51
N ILE A 534 5.68 3.05 -23.78
CA ILE A 534 5.68 1.63 -23.33
C ILE A 534 4.42 1.30 -22.50
N THR A 535 3.81 2.29 -21.85
CA THR A 535 2.61 2.11 -21.02
C THR A 535 1.45 1.49 -21.79
N LEU A 536 1.30 1.80 -23.09
CA LEU A 536 0.23 1.26 -23.94
C LEU A 536 0.71 0.25 -24.98
N ALA A 537 2.00 -0.09 -25.00
CA ALA A 537 2.57 -0.98 -26.00
C ALA A 537 1.84 -2.33 -26.11
N GLY A 538 1.37 -2.83 -24.97
CA GLY A 538 0.64 -4.08 -24.91
C GLY A 538 -0.78 -4.03 -25.49
N LEU A 539 -1.40 -2.87 -25.54
CA LEU A 539 -2.73 -2.67 -26.13
C LEU A 539 -2.66 -2.40 -27.62
N VAL A 540 -1.65 -1.65 -28.06
CA VAL A 540 -1.51 -1.29 -29.49
C VAL A 540 -0.87 -2.39 -30.33
N GLY A 541 -0.13 -3.31 -29.73
CA GLY A 541 0.54 -4.40 -30.41
C GLY A 541 1.75 -3.96 -31.27
N ALA A 542 2.37 -4.91 -31.96
CA ALA A 542 3.63 -4.69 -32.70
C ALA A 542 3.51 -3.74 -33.91
N HIS A 543 2.31 -3.57 -34.46
CA HIS A 543 2.03 -2.72 -35.62
C HIS A 543 1.27 -1.45 -35.25
N GLY A 544 1.05 -1.21 -33.97
CA GLY A 544 0.41 0.01 -33.47
C GLY A 544 1.43 1.14 -33.27
N LYS A 545 0.90 2.35 -33.06
CA LYS A 545 1.69 3.53 -32.75
C LYS A 545 1.19 4.17 -31.44
N VAL A 546 2.10 4.58 -30.59
CA VAL A 546 1.77 5.33 -29.37
C VAL A 546 2.39 6.72 -29.45
N TRP A 547 1.57 7.73 -29.21
CA TRP A 547 2.04 9.08 -28.90
C TRP A 547 2.12 9.21 -27.39
N GLY A 548 3.29 9.54 -26.87
CA GLY A 548 3.56 9.70 -25.44
C GLY A 548 4.75 10.64 -25.22
N LEU A 549 5.21 10.73 -23.97
CA LEU A 549 6.39 11.50 -23.60
C LEU A 549 7.56 10.56 -23.32
N ASP A 550 8.68 10.78 -23.99
CA ASP A 550 9.95 10.09 -23.80
C ASP A 550 11.01 10.96 -23.08
N HIS A 551 10.58 12.07 -22.52
CA HIS A 551 11.39 13.05 -21.81
C HIS A 551 10.62 13.64 -20.62
N PHE A 552 11.34 14.23 -19.67
CA PHE A 552 10.73 14.96 -18.56
C PHE A 552 9.95 16.18 -19.04
N GLY A 553 8.97 16.60 -18.23
CA GLY A 553 8.12 17.74 -18.53
C GLY A 553 8.80 19.10 -18.35
N TYR A 554 8.00 20.15 -18.37
CA TYR A 554 8.42 21.55 -18.16
C TYR A 554 7.46 22.27 -17.24
N SER A 555 7.93 23.36 -16.60
CA SER A 555 7.10 24.23 -15.77
C SER A 555 6.36 25.24 -16.64
N ALA A 556 5.06 25.04 -16.81
CA ALA A 556 4.16 25.96 -17.52
C ALA A 556 2.69 25.61 -17.22
N PRO A 557 1.71 26.50 -17.49
CA PRO A 557 0.30 26.14 -17.40
C PRO A 557 -0.04 24.89 -18.23
N ALA A 558 -0.94 24.03 -17.72
CA ALA A 558 -1.29 22.75 -18.35
C ALA A 558 -1.64 22.89 -19.84
N LYS A 559 -2.42 23.93 -20.23
CA LYS A 559 -2.79 24.17 -21.63
C LYS A 559 -1.57 24.44 -22.52
N VAL A 560 -0.59 25.17 -22.02
CA VAL A 560 0.67 25.47 -22.77
C VAL A 560 1.45 24.16 -22.97
N LEU A 561 1.45 23.30 -21.97
CA LEU A 561 2.11 21.98 -22.06
C LEU A 561 1.36 21.04 -23.02
N ASP A 562 0.02 21.05 -23.04
CA ASP A 562 -0.77 20.29 -24.02
C ASP A 562 -0.39 20.67 -25.45
N GLU A 563 -0.31 21.98 -25.74
CA GLU A 563 0.10 22.50 -27.06
C GLU A 563 1.56 22.13 -27.38
N LYS A 564 2.47 22.32 -26.42
CA LYS A 564 3.90 22.02 -26.57
C LYS A 564 4.19 20.56 -26.83
N PHE A 565 3.53 19.65 -26.12
CA PHE A 565 3.73 18.20 -26.22
C PHE A 565 2.81 17.53 -27.25
N GLY A 566 1.89 18.28 -27.84
CA GLY A 566 0.98 17.79 -28.85
C GLY A 566 -0.16 16.93 -28.32
N PHE A 567 -0.61 17.15 -27.08
CA PHE A 567 -1.79 16.50 -26.53
C PHE A 567 -3.08 17.26 -26.87
N THR A 568 -3.23 17.53 -28.17
CA THR A 568 -4.39 18.24 -28.73
C THR A 568 -5.10 17.41 -29.79
N PRO A 569 -6.41 17.63 -30.01
CA PRO A 569 -7.17 16.93 -31.04
C PRO A 569 -6.56 17.05 -32.45
N GLU A 570 -5.99 18.21 -32.76
CA GLU A 570 -5.36 18.50 -34.08
C GLU A 570 -4.08 17.65 -34.25
N ASN A 571 -3.29 17.47 -33.19
CA ASN A 571 -2.12 16.60 -33.28
C ASN A 571 -2.52 15.12 -33.33
N VAL A 572 -3.53 14.69 -32.61
CA VAL A 572 -4.11 13.33 -32.75
C VAL A 572 -4.49 13.09 -34.21
N TYR A 573 -5.23 14.02 -34.83
CA TYR A 573 -5.57 13.94 -36.24
C TYR A 573 -4.33 13.76 -37.12
N LYS A 574 -3.33 14.62 -36.96
CA LYS A 574 -2.06 14.57 -37.70
C LYS A 574 -1.35 13.22 -37.57
N GLN A 575 -1.17 12.76 -36.33
CA GLN A 575 -0.43 11.53 -36.03
C GLN A 575 -1.14 10.28 -36.56
N VAL A 576 -2.48 10.23 -36.45
CA VAL A 576 -3.27 9.11 -36.97
C VAL A 576 -3.24 9.07 -38.50
N VAL A 577 -3.38 10.23 -39.19
CA VAL A 577 -3.30 10.29 -40.65
C VAL A 577 -1.93 9.85 -41.16
N ALA A 578 -0.85 10.29 -40.50
CA ALA A 578 0.50 9.84 -40.84
C ALA A 578 0.66 8.34 -40.64
N PHE A 579 0.25 7.81 -39.48
CA PHE A 579 0.31 6.39 -39.14
C PHE A 579 -0.43 5.50 -40.16
N LEU A 580 -1.65 5.88 -40.55
CA LEU A 580 -2.41 5.14 -41.57
C LEU A 580 -1.81 5.26 -42.98
N GLY A 581 -1.06 6.32 -43.27
CA GLY A 581 -0.32 6.48 -44.52
C GLY A 581 0.95 5.63 -44.57
N GLU A 582 1.58 5.36 -43.45
CA GLU A 582 2.77 4.50 -43.30
C GLU A 582 2.41 3.00 -43.35
N THR A 583 1.17 2.64 -43.01
CA THR A 583 0.69 1.25 -42.93
C THR A 583 0.07 0.76 -44.26
N LYS A 584 -0.09 1.61 -45.26
CA LYS A 584 -0.53 1.28 -46.63
C LYS A 584 0.68 1.09 -47.54
#